data_39a006fa65c8832257a00d539ba98bad
#
_entry.id   39a006fa65c8832257a00d539ba98bad
#
_cell.length_a   1.000
_cell.length_b   1.000
_cell.length_c   1.000
_cell.angle_alpha   90.00
_cell.angle_beta   90.00
_cell.angle_gamma   90.00
#
_symmetry.space_group_name_H-M   'P 1'
#
loop_
_entity.id
_entity.type
_entity.pdbx_description
1 polymer ?
#
loop_
_entity_poly.entity_id
_entity_poly.type
_entity_poly.pdbx_seq_one_letter_code
_entity_poly.pdbx_strand_id
1 'polypeptide(L)'
;NFTSKEEKLAEKAKLFRSCKWVIGQAGETLEHIRSYLPSSVSFLLWGEDKNADVQTETLYISKGHRHVQVYYKGHVFTLEIPFSDLVSYENCMNAVCLLLWMSTPVDILAERVRHLSTIAMRMEIKDGINHCTLVNDYYNSDPSSFRMALNMLAIQDATKERVVILSDFMDTGMDKEELYTLVSQMLCVANISLFIGIGKQLCKYRHIFPDNSRFYEDTEHFLRQEERDNFNNQIILIKGARAFQFEYI
;
A
#
# COMPACT_ATOMS: atom_id res chain seq x y z
N ASN A 1 9.83 19.06 -2.80
CA ASN A 1 9.44 18.31 -4.02
C ASN A 1 10.71 17.89 -4.72
N PHE A 2 10.81 16.61 -5.09
CA PHE A 2 11.98 16.07 -5.78
C PHE A 2 11.78 16.21 -7.29
N THR A 3 12.81 16.59 -8.01
CA THR A 3 12.78 16.76 -9.47
C THR A 3 13.03 15.44 -10.21
N SER A 4 13.65 14.46 -9.54
CA SER A 4 13.91 13.13 -10.10
C SER A 4 13.83 12.01 -9.05
N LYS A 5 13.79 10.76 -9.52
CA LYS A 5 13.85 9.56 -8.69
C LYS A 5 15.19 9.46 -7.97
N GLU A 6 16.26 9.82 -8.65
CA GLU A 6 17.63 9.83 -8.14
C GLU A 6 17.79 10.83 -6.99
N GLU A 7 17.28 12.06 -7.16
CA GLU A 7 17.27 13.07 -6.10
C GLU A 7 16.52 12.58 -4.86
N LYS A 8 15.36 11.97 -5.05
CA LYS A 8 14.56 11.37 -3.96
C LYS A 8 15.32 10.25 -3.25
N LEU A 9 16.03 9.39 -3.98
CA LEU A 9 16.83 8.30 -3.40
C LEU A 9 18.04 8.84 -2.64
N ALA A 10 18.75 9.81 -3.21
CA ALA A 10 19.89 10.46 -2.57
C ALA A 10 19.49 11.14 -1.25
N GLU A 11 18.33 11.81 -1.21
CA GLU A 11 17.81 12.43 0.01
C GLU A 11 17.43 11.38 1.06
N LYS A 12 16.75 10.31 0.66
CA LYS A 12 16.42 9.19 1.56
C LYS A 12 17.67 8.48 2.09
N ALA A 13 18.69 8.32 1.26
CA ALA A 13 19.95 7.69 1.66
C ALA A 13 20.67 8.46 2.79
N LYS A 14 20.43 9.78 2.93
CA LYS A 14 21.01 10.56 4.04
C LYS A 14 20.61 10.03 5.42
N LEU A 15 19.41 9.42 5.55
CA LEU A 15 18.93 8.81 6.79
C LEU A 15 19.84 7.66 7.27
N PHE A 16 20.53 7.01 6.34
CA PHE A 16 21.32 5.80 6.63
C PHE A 16 22.82 6.06 6.79
N ARG A 17 23.29 7.31 6.54
CA ARG A 17 24.73 7.63 6.56
C ARG A 17 25.43 7.36 7.88
N SER A 18 24.72 7.46 9.01
CA SER A 18 25.23 7.20 10.35
C SER A 18 24.86 5.82 10.89
N CYS A 19 24.14 5.01 10.11
CA CYS A 19 23.78 3.65 10.50
C CYS A 19 24.98 2.70 10.37
N LYS A 20 25.06 1.73 11.24
CA LYS A 20 26.02 0.61 11.11
C LYS A 20 25.48 -0.47 10.17
N TRP A 21 24.15 -0.67 10.19
CA TRP A 21 23.44 -1.67 9.42
C TRP A 21 22.22 -1.10 8.74
N VAL A 22 21.96 -1.56 7.53
CA VAL A 22 20.73 -1.31 6.78
C VAL A 22 20.12 -2.67 6.43
N ILE A 23 18.86 -2.84 6.72
CA ILE A 23 18.08 -4.04 6.39
C ILE A 23 17.10 -3.68 5.28
N GLY A 24 17.02 -4.52 4.25
CA GLY A 24 16.08 -4.28 3.15
C GLY A 24 16.02 -5.44 2.17
N GLN A 25 15.04 -5.36 1.27
CA GLN A 25 14.88 -6.30 0.20
C GLN A 25 16.01 -6.16 -0.82
N ALA A 26 16.59 -7.28 -1.24
CA ALA A 26 17.56 -7.31 -2.32
C ALA A 26 16.91 -6.81 -3.63
N GLY A 27 17.59 -5.92 -4.34
CA GLY A 27 17.08 -5.37 -5.60
C GLY A 27 17.70 -4.03 -5.96
N GLU A 28 17.34 -3.54 -7.14
CA GLU A 28 17.91 -2.35 -7.78
C GLU A 28 17.84 -1.10 -6.90
N THR A 29 16.68 -0.88 -6.23
CA THR A 29 16.50 0.30 -5.38
C THR A 29 17.49 0.33 -4.21
N LEU A 30 17.74 -0.82 -3.58
CA LEU A 30 18.69 -0.89 -2.45
C LEU A 30 20.14 -0.77 -2.91
N GLU A 31 20.47 -1.33 -4.08
CA GLU A 31 21.80 -1.14 -4.69
C GLU A 31 22.06 0.34 -5.03
N HIS A 32 21.06 1.06 -5.55
CA HIS A 32 21.17 2.51 -5.73
C HIS A 32 21.36 3.24 -4.39
N ILE A 33 20.62 2.88 -3.33
CA ILE A 33 20.80 3.49 -1.99
C ILE A 33 22.23 3.23 -1.49
N ARG A 34 22.75 2.01 -1.67
CA ARG A 34 24.10 1.62 -1.28
C ARG A 34 25.17 2.53 -1.89
N SER A 35 24.99 2.95 -3.15
CA SER A 35 25.96 3.84 -3.84
C SER A 35 26.12 5.23 -3.21
N TYR A 36 25.12 5.66 -2.40
CA TYR A 36 25.16 6.94 -1.67
C TYR A 36 25.68 6.82 -0.24
N LEU A 37 26.01 5.60 0.22
CA LEU A 37 26.39 5.35 1.62
C LEU A 37 27.88 5.08 1.76
N PRO A 38 28.48 5.39 2.93
CA PRO A 38 29.83 5.01 3.24
C PRO A 38 30.04 3.49 3.18
N SER A 39 31.23 3.05 2.75
CA SER A 39 31.59 1.63 2.72
C SER A 39 31.58 0.93 4.08
N SER A 40 31.55 1.70 5.17
CA SER A 40 31.44 1.21 6.54
C SER A 40 30.03 0.72 6.91
N VAL A 41 29.02 1.05 6.09
CA VAL A 41 27.63 0.60 6.33
C VAL A 41 27.48 -0.84 5.83
N SER A 42 27.10 -1.73 6.71
CA SER A 42 26.80 -3.13 6.40
C SER A 42 25.35 -3.30 6.00
N PHE A 43 25.06 -4.32 5.20
CA PHE A 43 23.72 -4.62 4.73
C PHE A 43 23.31 -6.03 5.15
N LEU A 44 22.04 -6.18 5.53
CA LEU A 44 21.38 -7.47 5.67
C LEU A 44 20.24 -7.51 4.65
N LEU A 45 20.42 -8.32 3.62
CA LEU A 45 19.51 -8.40 2.48
C LEU A 45 18.55 -9.57 2.63
N TRP A 46 17.29 -9.38 2.28
CA TRP A 46 16.32 -10.44 2.18
C TRP A 46 15.64 -10.46 0.80
N GLY A 47 15.19 -11.61 0.37
CA GLY A 47 14.48 -11.76 -0.90
C GLY A 47 14.65 -13.12 -1.53
N GLU A 48 14.14 -13.27 -2.76
CA GLU A 48 14.22 -14.51 -3.54
C GLU A 48 15.60 -14.70 -4.20
N ASP A 49 16.46 -13.67 -4.19
CA ASP A 49 17.81 -13.77 -4.74
C ASP A 49 18.65 -14.73 -3.89
N LYS A 50 19.39 -15.62 -4.58
CA LYS A 50 20.27 -16.60 -3.93
C LYS A 50 21.42 -15.96 -3.14
N ASN A 51 21.74 -14.70 -3.43
CA ASN A 51 22.76 -13.94 -2.71
C ASN A 51 22.21 -13.16 -1.52
N ALA A 52 20.89 -13.23 -1.26
CA ALA A 52 20.32 -12.62 -0.08
C ALA A 52 20.75 -13.35 1.19
N ASP A 53 21.05 -12.61 2.27
CA ASP A 53 21.42 -13.17 3.57
C ASP A 53 20.25 -13.96 4.19
N VAL A 54 19.03 -13.48 3.97
CA VAL A 54 17.78 -14.16 4.34
C VAL A 54 17.03 -14.46 3.04
N GLN A 55 17.17 -15.69 2.55
CA GLN A 55 16.47 -16.11 1.34
C GLN A 55 15.03 -16.43 1.64
N THR A 56 14.14 -16.04 0.73
CA THR A 56 12.70 -16.26 0.87
C THR A 56 12.14 -16.90 -0.39
N GLU A 57 11.15 -17.77 -0.23
CA GLU A 57 10.39 -18.35 -1.33
C GLU A 57 8.90 -18.34 -0.96
N THR A 58 8.07 -17.66 -1.75
CA THR A 58 6.62 -17.72 -1.57
C THR A 58 6.12 -19.06 -2.07
N LEU A 59 5.68 -19.94 -1.17
CA LEU A 59 5.15 -21.26 -1.51
C LEU A 59 3.75 -21.15 -2.13
N TYR A 60 2.84 -20.42 -1.45
CA TYR A 60 1.48 -20.15 -1.94
C TYR A 60 0.82 -19.03 -1.13
N ILE A 61 -0.29 -18.53 -1.67
CA ILE A 61 -1.18 -17.57 -0.99
C ILE A 61 -2.56 -18.21 -0.92
N SER A 62 -3.15 -18.25 0.27
CA SER A 62 -4.46 -18.85 0.51
C SER A 62 -5.19 -18.09 1.61
N LYS A 63 -6.47 -17.80 1.41
CA LYS A 63 -7.35 -17.14 2.39
C LYS A 63 -6.75 -15.84 2.99
N GLY A 64 -6.08 -15.04 2.18
CA GLY A 64 -5.45 -13.80 2.62
C GLY A 64 -4.09 -13.97 3.33
N HIS A 65 -3.63 -15.21 3.54
CA HIS A 65 -2.36 -15.53 4.16
C HIS A 65 -1.32 -15.92 3.10
N ARG A 66 -0.10 -15.45 3.28
CA ARG A 66 1.08 -15.82 2.46
C ARG A 66 1.95 -16.80 3.24
N HIS A 67 2.22 -17.95 2.65
CA HIS A 67 3.13 -18.94 3.21
C HIS A 67 4.49 -18.80 2.55
N VAL A 68 5.50 -18.52 3.35
CA VAL A 68 6.87 -18.21 2.89
C VAL A 68 7.86 -19.13 3.53
N GLN A 69 8.66 -19.83 2.72
CA GLN A 69 9.83 -20.55 3.20
C GLN A 69 10.99 -19.58 3.36
N VAL A 70 11.67 -19.65 4.49
CA VAL A 70 12.79 -18.78 4.84
C VAL A 70 14.03 -19.63 5.10
N TYR A 71 15.15 -19.21 4.48
CA TYR A 71 16.46 -19.83 4.66
C TYR A 71 17.40 -18.79 5.28
N TYR A 72 17.92 -19.09 6.47
CA TYR A 72 18.84 -18.19 7.18
C TYR A 72 19.86 -18.97 8.00
N LYS A 73 21.16 -18.74 7.75
CA LYS A 73 22.28 -19.38 8.50
C LYS A 73 22.14 -20.90 8.68
N GLY A 74 21.71 -21.60 7.62
CA GLY A 74 21.55 -23.07 7.64
C GLY A 74 20.21 -23.54 8.26
N HIS A 75 19.39 -22.67 8.79
CA HIS A 75 18.04 -22.99 9.24
C HIS A 75 17.05 -22.79 8.11
N VAL A 76 16.06 -23.69 8.03
CA VAL A 76 14.93 -23.61 7.09
C VAL A 76 13.66 -23.68 7.90
N PHE A 77 12.76 -22.72 7.72
CA PHE A 77 11.49 -22.66 8.42
C PHE A 77 10.43 -21.96 7.57
N THR A 78 9.16 -22.14 7.93
CA THR A 78 8.03 -21.54 7.21
C THR A 78 7.38 -20.47 8.08
N LEU A 79 7.06 -19.33 7.47
CA LEU A 79 6.23 -18.29 8.04
C LEU A 79 4.87 -18.31 7.39
N GLU A 80 3.82 -18.22 8.20
CA GLU A 80 2.47 -17.92 7.79
C GLU A 80 2.21 -16.44 8.08
N ILE A 81 2.29 -15.62 7.03
CA ILE A 81 2.15 -14.16 7.12
C ILE A 81 0.69 -13.81 6.79
N PRO A 82 -0.08 -13.18 7.71
CA PRO A 82 -1.52 -12.91 7.52
C PRO A 82 -1.78 -11.72 6.60
N PHE A 83 -0.96 -11.58 5.56
CA PHE A 83 -1.06 -10.53 4.53
C PHE A 83 -0.83 -11.13 3.15
N SER A 84 -1.75 -10.86 2.22
CA SER A 84 -1.58 -11.25 0.81
C SER A 84 -0.93 -10.16 -0.04
N ASP A 85 -1.10 -8.89 0.35
CA ASP A 85 -0.54 -7.75 -0.37
C ASP A 85 0.99 -7.65 -0.18
N LEU A 86 1.64 -7.11 -1.22
CA LEU A 86 3.10 -7.05 -1.28
C LEU A 86 3.69 -6.07 -0.25
N VAL A 87 3.04 -4.94 0.00
CA VAL A 87 3.56 -3.90 0.91
C VAL A 87 3.59 -4.38 2.35
N SER A 88 2.50 -5.01 2.82
CA SER A 88 2.44 -5.59 4.16
C SER A 88 3.42 -6.75 4.31
N TYR A 89 3.57 -7.57 3.27
CA TYR A 89 4.58 -8.62 3.22
C TYR A 89 6.01 -8.06 3.34
N GLU A 90 6.38 -7.06 2.55
CA GLU A 90 7.70 -6.43 2.60
C GLU A 90 7.98 -5.81 3.97
N ASN A 91 7.02 -5.11 4.56
CA ASN A 91 7.15 -4.55 5.90
C ASN A 91 7.35 -5.64 6.97
N CYS A 92 6.59 -6.74 6.87
CA CYS A 92 6.74 -7.90 7.75
C CYS A 92 8.14 -8.51 7.62
N MET A 93 8.62 -8.73 6.39
CA MET A 93 9.94 -9.31 6.16
C MET A 93 11.08 -8.44 6.64
N ASN A 94 10.99 -7.12 6.53
CA ASN A 94 11.97 -6.20 7.13
C ASN A 94 12.04 -6.37 8.66
N ALA A 95 10.89 -6.51 9.34
CA ALA A 95 10.85 -6.76 10.77
C ALA A 95 11.37 -8.17 11.12
N VAL A 96 11.02 -9.20 10.36
CA VAL A 96 11.53 -10.57 10.50
C VAL A 96 13.04 -10.59 10.40
N CYS A 97 13.63 -9.93 9.40
CA CYS A 97 15.08 -9.87 9.23
C CYS A 97 15.79 -9.19 10.41
N LEU A 98 15.21 -8.09 10.93
CA LEU A 98 15.73 -7.43 12.12
C LEU A 98 15.73 -8.40 13.32
N LEU A 99 14.64 -9.12 13.54
CA LEU A 99 14.52 -10.06 14.66
C LEU A 99 15.44 -11.26 14.51
N LEU A 100 15.63 -11.78 13.30
CA LEU A 100 16.63 -12.82 13.00
C LEU A 100 18.05 -12.33 13.25
N TRP A 101 18.36 -11.11 12.86
CA TRP A 101 19.66 -10.48 13.13
C TRP A 101 19.89 -10.33 14.63
N MET A 102 18.85 -10.03 15.40
CA MET A 102 18.86 -9.95 16.87
C MET A 102 18.88 -11.34 17.55
N SER A 103 18.97 -12.43 16.76
CA SER A 103 18.98 -13.81 17.24
C SER A 103 17.70 -14.24 17.98
N THR A 104 16.55 -13.71 17.58
CA THR A 104 15.25 -14.17 18.09
C THR A 104 15.02 -15.63 17.69
N PRO A 105 14.62 -16.53 18.62
CA PRO A 105 14.27 -17.91 18.30
C PRO A 105 13.20 -18.00 17.20
N VAL A 106 13.40 -18.90 16.24
CA VAL A 106 12.58 -19.02 15.03
C VAL A 106 11.14 -19.42 15.36
N ASP A 107 10.92 -20.30 16.33
CA ASP A 107 9.62 -20.73 16.81
C ASP A 107 8.80 -19.57 17.39
N ILE A 108 9.42 -18.73 18.21
CA ILE A 108 8.80 -17.52 18.75
C ILE A 108 8.47 -16.53 17.63
N LEU A 109 9.41 -16.33 16.70
CA LEU A 109 9.21 -15.42 15.57
C LEU A 109 8.05 -15.90 14.68
N ALA A 110 8.01 -17.19 14.31
CA ALA A 110 6.97 -17.74 13.48
C ALA A 110 5.58 -17.62 14.13
N GLU A 111 5.50 -17.88 15.44
CA GLU A 111 4.26 -17.70 16.18
C GLU A 111 3.80 -16.25 16.21
N ARG A 112 4.71 -15.29 16.49
CA ARG A 112 4.36 -13.86 16.54
C ARG A 112 3.92 -13.34 15.17
N VAL A 113 4.57 -13.75 14.10
CA VAL A 113 4.20 -13.37 12.73
C VAL A 113 2.79 -13.82 12.40
N ARG A 114 2.38 -15.04 12.80
CA ARG A 114 1.03 -15.56 12.56
C ARG A 114 -0.07 -14.73 13.24
N HIS A 115 0.25 -14.06 14.35
CA HIS A 115 -0.70 -13.23 15.11
C HIS A 115 -0.64 -11.74 14.74
N LEU A 116 0.09 -11.35 13.69
CA LEU A 116 0.01 -9.99 13.19
C LEU A 116 -1.39 -9.69 12.65
N SER A 117 -1.82 -8.46 12.82
CA SER A 117 -3.07 -7.96 12.27
C SER A 117 -2.80 -6.85 11.25
N THR A 118 -3.74 -6.64 10.35
CA THR A 118 -3.68 -5.49 9.42
C THR A 118 -3.69 -4.18 10.20
N ILE A 119 -2.89 -3.22 9.73
CA ILE A 119 -2.91 -1.88 10.30
C ILE A 119 -4.17 -1.18 9.78
N ALA A 120 -4.97 -0.64 10.69
CA ALA A 120 -6.16 0.12 10.33
C ALA A 120 -5.84 1.21 9.27
N MET A 121 -6.75 1.48 8.37
CA MET A 121 -6.62 2.47 7.29
C MET A 121 -5.52 2.17 6.23
N ARG A 122 -4.95 0.95 6.20
CA ARG A 122 -3.94 0.53 5.22
C ARG A 122 -4.35 -0.78 4.58
N MET A 123 -5.07 -0.71 3.45
CA MET A 123 -5.60 -1.86 2.71
C MET A 123 -6.40 -2.84 3.58
N GLU A 124 -7.04 -2.32 4.62
CA GLU A 124 -7.85 -3.11 5.54
C GLU A 124 -9.18 -3.46 4.88
N ILE A 125 -9.49 -4.76 4.78
CA ILE A 125 -10.74 -5.24 4.22
C ILE A 125 -11.74 -5.49 5.34
N LYS A 126 -12.94 -4.94 5.21
CA LYS A 126 -14.05 -5.10 6.17
C LYS A 126 -15.36 -5.39 5.44
N ASP A 127 -16.23 -6.14 6.10
CA ASP A 127 -17.61 -6.23 5.68
C ASP A 127 -18.35 -4.93 6.01
N GLY A 128 -19.00 -4.37 5.01
CA GLY A 128 -19.88 -3.20 5.14
C GLY A 128 -21.34 -3.60 5.26
N ILE A 129 -22.22 -2.60 5.36
CA ILE A 129 -23.67 -2.81 5.31
C ILE A 129 -24.10 -3.23 3.89
N ASN A 130 -25.32 -3.75 3.74
CA ASN A 130 -25.94 -4.07 2.45
C ASN A 130 -25.06 -4.97 1.55
N HIS A 131 -24.37 -5.95 2.14
CA HIS A 131 -23.45 -6.86 1.44
C HIS A 131 -22.26 -6.18 0.75
N CYS A 132 -21.95 -4.94 1.09
CA CYS A 132 -20.77 -4.25 0.60
C CYS A 132 -19.49 -4.81 1.24
N THR A 133 -18.39 -4.71 0.51
CA THR A 133 -17.03 -4.97 1.03
C THR A 133 -16.27 -3.65 0.99
N LEU A 134 -15.70 -3.24 2.11
CA LEU A 134 -14.91 -2.01 2.23
C LEU A 134 -13.42 -2.34 2.17
N VAL A 135 -12.69 -1.61 1.35
CA VAL A 135 -11.22 -1.64 1.30
C VAL A 135 -10.72 -0.29 1.81
N ASN A 136 -10.31 -0.24 3.06
CA ASN A 136 -9.93 0.98 3.78
C ASN A 136 -8.43 1.27 3.58
N ASP A 137 -8.09 2.30 2.82
CA ASP A 137 -6.71 2.74 2.56
C ASP A 137 -6.58 4.27 2.60
N TYR A 138 -7.01 4.89 3.69
CA TYR A 138 -7.12 6.34 3.82
C TYR A 138 -6.17 6.96 4.85
N TYR A 139 -4.99 6.39 5.04
CA TYR A 139 -3.94 7.01 5.87
C TYR A 139 -3.10 8.01 5.07
N ASN A 140 -2.72 7.64 3.84
CA ASN A 140 -1.96 8.48 2.91
C ASN A 140 -2.37 8.17 1.47
N SER A 141 -2.26 9.16 0.58
CA SER A 141 -2.59 8.99 -0.82
C SER A 141 -1.57 9.67 -1.71
N ASP A 142 -1.02 8.91 -2.65
CA ASP A 142 -0.20 9.36 -3.77
C ASP A 142 -0.58 8.54 -5.02
N PRO A 143 -0.26 8.99 -6.25
CA PRO A 143 -0.66 8.31 -7.48
C PRO A 143 -0.18 6.85 -7.58
N SER A 144 1.02 6.54 -7.07
CA SER A 144 1.56 5.18 -7.10
C SER A 144 0.79 4.26 -6.17
N SER A 145 0.55 4.68 -4.93
CA SER A 145 -0.24 3.91 -3.96
C SER A 145 -1.69 3.78 -4.39
N PHE A 146 -2.25 4.78 -5.09
CA PHE A 146 -3.59 4.68 -5.67
C PHE A 146 -3.66 3.61 -6.75
N ARG A 147 -2.69 3.56 -7.67
CA ARG A 147 -2.60 2.50 -8.68
C ARG A 147 -2.52 1.11 -8.05
N MET A 148 -1.72 0.95 -6.99
CA MET A 148 -1.63 -0.33 -6.27
C MET A 148 -2.97 -0.73 -5.63
N ALA A 149 -3.69 0.23 -5.04
CA ALA A 149 -5.01 0.00 -4.46
C ALA A 149 -6.04 -0.42 -5.52
N LEU A 150 -6.03 0.21 -6.71
CA LEU A 150 -6.89 -0.19 -7.82
C LEU A 150 -6.56 -1.60 -8.35
N ASN A 151 -5.27 -1.96 -8.43
CA ASN A 151 -4.87 -3.32 -8.82
C ASN A 151 -5.36 -4.36 -7.80
N MET A 152 -5.29 -4.05 -6.50
CA MET A 152 -5.83 -4.91 -5.47
C MET A 152 -7.36 -5.01 -5.55
N LEU A 153 -8.04 -3.90 -5.80
CA LEU A 153 -9.49 -3.90 -6.02
C LEU A 153 -9.89 -4.80 -7.20
N ALA A 154 -9.07 -4.83 -8.26
CA ALA A 154 -9.33 -5.61 -9.47
C ALA A 154 -9.29 -7.13 -9.25
N ILE A 155 -8.54 -7.61 -8.27
CA ILE A 155 -8.44 -9.05 -7.94
C ILE A 155 -9.44 -9.52 -6.89
N GLN A 156 -10.23 -8.60 -6.33
CA GLN A 156 -11.33 -8.96 -5.43
C GLN A 156 -12.52 -9.56 -6.20
N ASP A 157 -13.61 -9.83 -5.50
CA ASP A 157 -14.81 -10.44 -6.05
C ASP A 157 -15.27 -9.76 -7.35
N ALA A 158 -15.11 -10.47 -8.47
CA ALA A 158 -15.44 -9.96 -9.80
C ALA A 158 -16.97 -9.82 -10.03
N THR A 159 -17.80 -10.37 -9.14
CA THR A 159 -19.26 -10.28 -9.22
C THR A 159 -19.83 -8.99 -8.67
N LYS A 160 -19.03 -8.25 -7.88
CA LYS A 160 -19.43 -6.98 -7.28
C LYS A 160 -19.03 -5.80 -8.14
N GLU A 161 -19.88 -4.78 -8.20
CA GLU A 161 -19.53 -3.50 -8.79
C GLU A 161 -18.45 -2.80 -7.98
N ARG A 162 -17.54 -2.11 -8.68
CA ARG A 162 -16.40 -1.44 -8.06
C ARG A 162 -16.67 0.05 -7.89
N VAL A 163 -16.61 0.51 -6.66
CA VAL A 163 -16.75 1.92 -6.28
C VAL A 163 -15.43 2.43 -5.73
N VAL A 164 -15.07 3.66 -6.06
CA VAL A 164 -13.89 4.34 -5.50
C VAL A 164 -14.31 5.65 -4.86
N ILE A 165 -13.98 5.83 -3.60
CA ILE A 165 -14.06 7.09 -2.86
C ILE A 165 -12.63 7.57 -2.66
N LEU A 166 -12.29 8.74 -3.23
CA LEU A 166 -10.92 9.28 -3.23
C LEU A 166 -10.89 10.71 -2.70
N SER A 167 -9.93 11.00 -1.80
CA SER A 167 -9.64 12.40 -1.41
C SER A 167 -8.71 13.10 -2.38
N ASP A 168 -8.60 14.43 -2.25
CA ASP A 168 -7.52 15.18 -2.90
C ASP A 168 -6.15 14.57 -2.55
N PHE A 169 -5.23 14.60 -3.53
CA PHE A 169 -3.84 14.26 -3.30
C PHE A 169 -3.07 15.44 -2.71
N MET A 170 -2.39 15.19 -1.59
CA MET A 170 -1.54 16.17 -0.93
C MET A 170 -0.11 16.07 -1.49
N ASP A 171 0.54 17.23 -1.68
CA ASP A 171 1.99 17.37 -1.96
C ASP A 171 2.58 16.42 -3.02
N THR A 172 1.92 16.24 -4.14
CA THR A 172 2.40 15.35 -5.22
C THR A 172 3.56 15.93 -6.04
N GLY A 173 3.74 17.26 -6.03
CA GLY A 173 4.72 17.95 -6.88
C GLY A 173 4.38 17.98 -8.38
N MET A 174 3.30 17.32 -8.78
CA MET A 174 2.80 17.28 -10.16
C MET A 174 1.89 18.47 -10.43
N ASP A 175 1.82 18.88 -11.70
CA ASP A 175 0.74 19.76 -12.16
C ASP A 175 -0.61 19.10 -11.87
N LYS A 176 -1.59 19.90 -11.47
CA LYS A 176 -2.88 19.34 -11.00
C LYS A 176 -3.72 18.78 -12.15
N GLU A 177 -3.68 19.37 -13.31
CA GLU A 177 -4.40 18.87 -14.48
C GLU A 177 -3.81 17.56 -14.98
N GLU A 178 -2.48 17.46 -15.06
CA GLU A 178 -1.78 16.21 -15.38
C GLU A 178 -2.08 15.12 -14.36
N LEU A 179 -2.06 15.45 -13.06
CA LEU A 179 -2.35 14.53 -11.97
C LEU A 179 -3.76 13.93 -12.11
N TYR A 180 -4.79 14.77 -12.26
CA TYR A 180 -6.17 14.28 -12.32
C TYR A 180 -6.51 13.63 -13.66
N THR A 181 -5.84 14.00 -14.75
CA THR A 181 -5.90 13.26 -16.02
C THR A 181 -5.38 11.84 -15.83
N LEU A 182 -4.23 11.68 -15.18
CA LEU A 182 -3.67 10.36 -14.86
C LEU A 182 -4.62 9.53 -13.97
N VAL A 183 -5.21 10.16 -12.96
CA VAL A 183 -6.18 9.50 -12.06
C VAL A 183 -7.42 9.03 -12.82
N SER A 184 -7.98 9.87 -13.69
CA SER A 184 -9.12 9.53 -14.54
C SER A 184 -8.82 8.33 -15.46
N GLN A 185 -7.64 8.30 -16.08
CA GLN A 185 -7.18 7.17 -16.88
C GLN A 185 -7.07 5.87 -16.05
N MET A 186 -6.54 5.95 -14.83
CA MET A 186 -6.45 4.79 -13.93
C MET A 186 -7.83 4.23 -13.58
N LEU A 187 -8.82 5.10 -13.31
CA LEU A 187 -10.20 4.68 -13.02
C LEU A 187 -10.85 3.97 -14.21
N CYS A 188 -10.66 4.50 -15.44
CA CYS A 188 -11.17 3.88 -16.66
C CYS A 188 -10.57 2.48 -16.86
N VAL A 189 -9.25 2.32 -16.72
CA VAL A 189 -8.56 1.02 -16.86
C VAL A 189 -9.05 0.01 -15.82
N ALA A 190 -9.36 0.47 -14.59
CA ALA A 190 -9.83 -0.40 -13.51
C ALA A 190 -11.33 -0.77 -13.60
N ASN A 191 -12.06 -0.28 -14.62
CA ASN A 191 -13.51 -0.49 -14.79
C ASN A 191 -14.30 -0.13 -13.53
N ILE A 192 -14.15 1.13 -13.07
CA ILE A 192 -14.85 1.64 -11.90
C ILE A 192 -16.27 2.05 -12.31
N SER A 193 -17.28 1.46 -11.67
CA SER A 193 -18.70 1.73 -11.92
C SER A 193 -19.17 3.06 -11.35
N LEU A 194 -18.58 3.51 -10.22
CA LEU A 194 -18.86 4.80 -9.59
C LEU A 194 -17.58 5.37 -8.99
N PHE A 195 -17.26 6.60 -9.35
CA PHE A 195 -16.18 7.37 -8.73
C PHE A 195 -16.76 8.49 -7.87
N ILE A 196 -16.28 8.63 -6.63
CA ILE A 196 -16.65 9.69 -5.70
C ILE A 196 -15.38 10.44 -5.29
N GLY A 197 -15.26 11.67 -5.74
CA GLY A 197 -14.16 12.56 -5.42
C GLY A 197 -14.50 13.50 -4.26
N ILE A 198 -13.68 13.51 -3.21
CA ILE A 198 -13.87 14.37 -2.04
C ILE A 198 -12.69 15.32 -1.90
N GLY A 199 -12.91 16.58 -2.12
CA GLY A 199 -11.90 17.64 -2.00
C GLY A 199 -12.09 18.76 -3.01
N LYS A 200 -11.60 19.94 -2.65
CA LYS A 200 -11.74 21.16 -3.46
C LYS A 200 -11.04 21.06 -4.81
N GLN A 201 -9.92 20.34 -4.88
CA GLN A 201 -9.20 20.17 -6.14
C GLN A 201 -9.95 19.19 -7.06
N LEU A 202 -10.42 18.06 -6.55
CA LEU A 202 -11.26 17.12 -7.29
C LEU A 202 -12.53 17.81 -7.81
N CYS A 203 -13.20 18.65 -7.01
CA CYS A 203 -14.32 19.46 -7.45
C CYS A 203 -13.95 20.43 -8.58
N LYS A 204 -12.79 21.09 -8.49
CA LYS A 204 -12.31 22.03 -9.51
C LYS A 204 -12.04 21.34 -10.85
N TYR A 205 -11.46 20.15 -10.82
CA TYR A 205 -11.09 19.37 -12.00
C TYR A 205 -12.11 18.30 -12.39
N ARG A 206 -13.36 18.38 -11.88
CA ARG A 206 -14.43 17.40 -12.11
C ARG A 206 -14.70 17.09 -13.58
N HIS A 207 -14.45 18.05 -14.47
CA HIS A 207 -14.66 17.90 -15.91
C HIS A 207 -13.72 16.91 -16.60
N ILE A 208 -12.64 16.48 -15.93
CA ILE A 208 -11.69 15.48 -16.42
C ILE A 208 -12.17 14.04 -16.21
N PHE A 209 -13.12 13.86 -15.28
CA PHE A 209 -13.58 12.54 -14.86
C PHE A 209 -14.80 12.07 -15.65
N PRO A 210 -15.09 10.74 -15.69
CA PRO A 210 -16.26 10.19 -16.34
C PRO A 210 -17.59 10.73 -15.79
N ASP A 211 -18.65 10.69 -16.59
CA ASP A 211 -20.00 11.21 -16.22
C ASP A 211 -20.63 10.51 -15.02
N ASN A 212 -20.23 9.26 -14.72
CA ASN A 212 -20.65 8.50 -13.54
C ASN A 212 -19.90 8.89 -12.26
N SER A 213 -19.32 10.08 -12.21
CA SER A 213 -18.56 10.59 -11.06
C SER A 213 -19.38 11.57 -10.25
N ARG A 214 -19.19 11.55 -8.91
CA ARG A 214 -19.79 12.50 -7.97
C ARG A 214 -18.69 13.23 -7.22
N PHE A 215 -18.92 14.50 -6.84
CA PHE A 215 -17.89 15.33 -6.22
C PHE A 215 -18.43 16.11 -5.04
N TYR A 216 -17.67 16.12 -3.95
CA TYR A 216 -18.00 16.82 -2.70
C TYR A 216 -16.77 17.62 -2.25
N GLU A 217 -17.00 18.81 -1.69
CA GLU A 217 -15.89 19.68 -1.24
C GLU A 217 -15.12 19.11 -0.06
N ASP A 218 -15.80 18.36 0.80
CA ASP A 218 -15.25 17.72 1.99
C ASP A 218 -16.08 16.49 2.41
N THR A 219 -15.60 15.77 3.42
CA THR A 219 -16.26 14.57 3.95
C THR A 219 -17.60 14.88 4.59
N GLU A 220 -17.77 16.05 5.21
CA GLU A 220 -19.03 16.43 5.83
C GLU A 220 -20.13 16.63 4.80
N HIS A 221 -19.83 17.29 3.66
CA HIS A 221 -20.77 17.42 2.53
C HIS A 221 -21.14 16.04 1.96
N PHE A 222 -20.16 15.15 1.79
CA PHE A 222 -20.44 13.79 1.36
C PHE A 222 -21.41 13.06 2.30
N LEU A 223 -21.15 13.09 3.62
CA LEU A 223 -21.98 12.41 4.63
C LEU A 223 -23.40 12.99 4.75
N ARG A 224 -23.60 14.26 4.37
CA ARG A 224 -24.93 14.89 4.37
C ARG A 224 -25.76 14.59 3.12
N GLN A 225 -25.11 14.35 1.99
CA GLN A 225 -25.78 14.25 0.68
C GLN A 225 -25.88 12.81 0.17
N GLU A 226 -24.97 11.93 0.57
CA GLU A 226 -25.02 10.52 0.19
C GLU A 226 -25.74 9.70 1.25
N GLU A 227 -26.75 8.95 0.80
CA GLU A 227 -27.43 7.97 1.64
C GLU A 227 -26.68 6.65 1.61
N ARG A 228 -26.42 6.05 2.77
CA ARG A 228 -25.74 4.77 2.89
C ARG A 228 -26.46 3.65 2.15
N ASP A 229 -27.75 3.73 2.02
CA ASP A 229 -28.59 2.74 1.32
C ASP A 229 -28.40 2.76 -0.21
N ASN A 230 -27.72 3.77 -0.75
CA ASN A 230 -27.31 3.81 -2.16
C ASN A 230 -26.20 2.80 -2.51
N PHE A 231 -25.55 2.23 -1.51
CA PHE A 231 -24.48 1.23 -1.69
C PHE A 231 -25.02 -0.16 -1.33
N ASN A 232 -25.06 -1.04 -2.34
CA ASN A 232 -25.56 -2.41 -2.15
C ASN A 232 -24.78 -3.40 -3.02
N ASN A 233 -24.30 -4.47 -2.41
CA ASN A 233 -23.53 -5.54 -3.06
C ASN A 233 -22.34 -5.03 -3.91
N GLN A 234 -21.61 -4.04 -3.37
CA GLN A 234 -20.49 -3.39 -4.04
C GLN A 234 -19.19 -3.65 -3.28
N ILE A 235 -18.06 -3.50 -3.97
CA ILE A 235 -16.76 -3.40 -3.33
C ILE A 235 -16.28 -1.95 -3.44
N ILE A 236 -16.00 -1.34 -2.29
CA ILE A 236 -15.77 0.10 -2.15
C ILE A 236 -14.34 0.33 -1.65
N LEU A 237 -13.48 0.88 -2.52
CA LEU A 237 -12.17 1.37 -2.12
C LEU A 237 -12.33 2.78 -1.54
N ILE A 238 -11.96 2.95 -0.27
CA ILE A 238 -11.90 4.24 0.39
C ILE A 238 -10.42 4.64 0.50
N LYS A 239 -9.99 5.56 -0.37
CA LYS A 239 -8.58 5.99 -0.49
C LYS A 239 -8.45 7.49 -0.24
N GLY A 240 -7.57 7.88 0.70
CA GLY A 240 -7.42 9.30 0.98
C GLY A 240 -6.24 9.63 1.90
N ALA A 241 -6.04 10.92 2.10
CA ALA A 241 -5.15 11.44 3.12
C ALA A 241 -5.90 11.56 4.44
N ARG A 242 -5.22 11.29 5.56
CA ARG A 242 -5.80 11.34 6.91
C ARG A 242 -6.50 12.66 7.24
N ALA A 243 -6.06 13.76 6.64
CA ALA A 243 -6.68 15.07 6.82
C ALA A 243 -8.16 15.13 6.40
N PHE A 244 -8.63 14.19 5.57
CA PHE A 244 -10.02 14.10 5.13
C PHE A 244 -10.92 13.29 6.08
N GLN A 245 -10.35 12.68 7.12
CA GLN A 245 -11.11 12.00 8.18
C GLN A 245 -12.11 10.94 7.64
N PHE A 246 -11.65 10.12 6.70
CA PHE A 246 -12.47 9.07 6.06
C PHE A 246 -12.91 7.95 7.01
N GLU A 247 -12.43 7.93 8.24
CA GLU A 247 -12.91 7.07 9.31
C GLU A 247 -14.39 7.31 9.68
N TYR A 248 -14.98 8.42 9.24
CA TYR A 248 -16.41 8.72 9.46
C TYR A 248 -17.32 8.22 8.32
N ILE A 249 -16.76 7.80 7.20
CA ILE A 249 -17.48 7.19 6.07
C ILE A 249 -17.86 5.76 6.40
#